data_ba4207153543110ba46e821324347a79
#
_entry.id   ba4207153543110ba46e821324347a79
#
_cell.length_a   1.000
_cell.length_b   1.000
_cell.length_c   1.000
_cell.angle_alpha   90.00
_cell.angle_beta   90.00
_cell.angle_gamma   90.00
#
_symmetry.space_group_name_H-M   'P 1'
#
loop_
_entity.id
_entity.type
_entity.pdbx_description
1 polymer ?
#
loop_
_entity_poly.entity_id
_entity_poly.type
_entity_poly.pdbx_seq_one_letter_code
_entity_poly.pdbx_strand_id
1 'polypeptide(L)'
;MFRRWLEPLLNAQAVWADPFGDVLQRIFRAIYGPFPGLRDLLHGTWLGHPLHPALTDIPVGAFIIGTVLDLAEQPVAATWAIAVGFLGLLAATLAGYADYIDLSGASKRFGSIHSTSMLLAAVLYLVSLGARLGWWPLFESGAEWTAALGLLLVLAGAYLGGELVFNLGAQVDRHAWRGGGAKWQALDIESIPEDKLTKARAGTQTLVVVRRGEKIFALHDTCAHQGCSLSEGKLVDDGKRIECKCHGSRFELSDGSVNRGPAVYPQPRYEVRRSEGKIEVQRSG
;
A
#
# COMPACT_ATOMS: atom_id res chain seq x y z
N MET A 1 18.57 -10.57 -14.73
CA MET A 1 19.16 -10.05 -15.99
C MET A 1 18.26 -9.00 -16.63
N PHE A 2 16.98 -9.28 -16.84
CA PHE A 2 15.97 -8.38 -17.43
C PHE A 2 15.87 -7.01 -16.73
N ARG A 3 15.80 -6.98 -15.39
CA ARG A 3 15.72 -5.74 -14.59
C ARG A 3 16.85 -4.75 -14.86
N ARG A 4 18.08 -5.21 -15.11
CA ARG A 4 19.24 -4.33 -15.41
C ARG A 4 19.02 -3.47 -16.65
N TRP A 5 18.20 -3.94 -17.59
CA TRP A 5 17.82 -3.21 -18.80
C TRP A 5 16.57 -2.35 -18.60
N LEU A 6 15.63 -2.84 -17.82
CA LEU A 6 14.35 -2.17 -17.59
C LEU A 6 14.46 -0.96 -16.66
N GLU A 7 15.24 -1.05 -15.60
CA GLU A 7 15.37 0.01 -14.60
C GLU A 7 15.86 1.36 -15.18
N PRO A 8 16.91 1.42 -16.04
CA PRO A 8 17.28 2.66 -16.71
C PRO A 8 16.17 3.22 -17.61
N LEU A 9 15.45 2.34 -18.33
CA LEU A 9 14.33 2.75 -19.20
C LEU A 9 13.19 3.37 -18.39
N LEU A 10 12.83 2.77 -17.26
CA LEU A 10 11.80 3.30 -16.37
C LEU A 10 12.25 4.61 -15.70
N ASN A 11 13.51 4.70 -15.32
CA ASN A 11 14.06 5.94 -14.76
C ASN A 11 14.12 7.08 -15.78
N ALA A 12 14.35 6.79 -17.05
CA ALA A 12 14.30 7.78 -18.13
C ALA A 12 12.89 8.39 -18.31
N GLN A 13 11.84 7.71 -17.82
CA GLN A 13 10.45 8.22 -17.84
C GLN A 13 10.19 9.31 -16.78
N ALA A 14 11.16 9.65 -15.93
CA ALA A 14 11.01 10.66 -14.88
C ALA A 14 10.45 11.99 -15.38
N VAL A 15 10.82 12.40 -16.59
CA VAL A 15 10.45 13.68 -17.20
C VAL A 15 8.92 13.88 -17.24
N TRP A 16 8.17 12.84 -17.53
CA TRP A 16 6.71 12.89 -17.58
C TRP A 16 6.03 12.21 -16.38
N ALA A 17 6.60 11.09 -15.91
CA ALA A 17 5.98 10.27 -14.87
C ALA A 17 5.94 10.96 -13.50
N ASP A 18 6.99 11.75 -13.16
CA ASP A 18 7.03 12.46 -11.89
C ASP A 18 6.01 13.61 -11.83
N PRO A 19 5.94 14.55 -12.81
CA PRO A 19 4.92 15.60 -12.80
C PRO A 19 3.49 15.06 -12.97
N PHE A 20 3.30 14.02 -13.79
CA PHE A 20 2.00 13.35 -13.89
C PHE A 20 1.58 12.74 -12.55
N GLY A 21 2.52 12.09 -11.86
CA GLY A 21 2.30 11.55 -10.52
C GLY A 21 1.91 12.63 -9.50
N ASP A 22 2.53 13.82 -9.56
CA ASP A 22 2.17 14.94 -8.69
C ASP A 22 0.74 15.43 -8.94
N VAL A 23 0.29 15.42 -10.19
CA VAL A 23 -1.10 15.75 -10.55
C VAL A 23 -2.06 14.71 -9.98
N LEU A 24 -1.79 13.42 -10.22
CA LEU A 24 -2.63 12.33 -9.70
C LEU A 24 -2.71 12.37 -8.17
N GLN A 25 -1.59 12.54 -7.48
CA GLN A 25 -1.58 12.62 -6.02
C GLN A 25 -2.41 13.81 -5.50
N ARG A 26 -2.34 14.98 -6.15
CA ARG A 26 -3.17 16.13 -5.79
C ARG A 26 -4.66 15.85 -5.96
N ILE A 27 -5.05 15.27 -7.10
CA ILE A 27 -6.44 14.91 -7.39
C ILE A 27 -6.97 13.93 -6.33
N PHE A 28 -6.28 12.83 -6.10
CA PHE A 28 -6.77 11.78 -5.21
C PHE A 28 -6.67 12.18 -3.73
N ARG A 29 -5.72 13.02 -3.33
CA ARG A 29 -5.74 13.64 -1.99
C ARG A 29 -6.95 14.54 -1.80
N ALA A 30 -7.36 15.28 -2.81
CA ALA A 30 -8.57 16.11 -2.74
C ALA A 30 -9.84 15.24 -2.65
N ILE A 31 -9.89 14.11 -3.37
CA ILE A 31 -11.03 13.17 -3.35
C ILE A 31 -11.11 12.43 -2.01
N TYR A 32 -10.01 11.83 -1.53
CA TYR A 32 -10.02 10.97 -0.35
C TYR A 32 -9.84 11.74 0.98
N GLY A 33 -9.24 12.94 0.93
CA GLY A 33 -8.93 13.73 2.13
C GLY A 33 -10.14 14.01 3.02
N PRO A 34 -11.31 14.40 2.48
CA PRO A 34 -12.51 14.63 3.27
C PRO A 34 -13.12 13.36 3.89
N PHE A 35 -12.74 12.15 3.40
CA PHE A 35 -13.36 10.89 3.73
C PHE A 35 -12.36 9.88 4.33
N PRO A 36 -11.82 10.13 5.54
CA PRO A 36 -10.79 9.27 6.12
C PRO A 36 -11.24 7.82 6.31
N GLY A 37 -12.51 7.56 6.64
CA GLY A 37 -13.05 6.20 6.76
C GLY A 37 -13.11 5.45 5.42
N LEU A 38 -13.41 6.15 4.31
CA LEU A 38 -13.33 5.57 2.97
C LEU A 38 -11.88 5.24 2.61
N ARG A 39 -10.96 6.12 2.96
CA ARG A 39 -9.54 5.90 2.74
C ARG A 39 -9.04 4.67 3.52
N ASP A 40 -9.40 4.53 4.79
CA ASP A 40 -9.06 3.36 5.60
C ASP A 40 -9.66 2.07 5.02
N LEU A 41 -10.89 2.11 4.52
CA LEU A 41 -11.53 1.00 3.80
C LEU A 41 -10.72 0.58 2.57
N LEU A 42 -10.34 1.54 1.74
CA LEU A 42 -9.59 1.31 0.49
C LEU A 42 -8.15 0.87 0.72
N HIS A 43 -7.50 1.30 1.82
CA HIS A 43 -6.19 0.77 2.22
C HIS A 43 -6.25 -0.69 2.69
N GLY A 44 -7.42 -1.17 3.14
CA GLY A 44 -7.55 -2.52 3.69
C GLY A 44 -7.13 -2.63 5.17
N THR A 45 -7.20 -1.54 5.95
CA THR A 45 -6.88 -1.56 7.39
C THR A 45 -7.73 -2.58 8.14
N TRP A 46 -9.00 -2.75 7.75
CA TRP A 46 -9.94 -3.73 8.28
C TRP A 46 -9.61 -5.18 7.89
N LEU A 47 -8.88 -5.35 6.75
CA LEU A 47 -8.51 -6.66 6.22
C LEU A 47 -7.19 -7.17 6.81
N GLY A 48 -6.36 -6.25 7.34
CA GLY A 48 -5.03 -6.57 7.88
C GLY A 48 -3.94 -6.73 6.80
N HIS A 49 -4.26 -6.44 5.55
CA HIS A 49 -3.30 -6.31 4.43
C HIS A 49 -3.86 -5.37 3.35
N PRO A 50 -3.02 -4.87 2.42
CA PRO A 50 -3.48 -3.95 1.39
C PRO A 50 -4.61 -4.52 0.55
N LEU A 51 -5.66 -3.71 0.32
CA LEU A 51 -6.84 -4.14 -0.43
C LEU A 51 -6.57 -4.18 -1.94
N HIS A 52 -5.76 -3.24 -2.47
CA HIS A 52 -5.46 -3.17 -3.89
C HIS A 52 -4.90 -4.50 -4.46
N PRO A 53 -3.84 -5.12 -3.91
CA PRO A 53 -3.35 -6.39 -4.41
C PRO A 53 -4.39 -7.51 -4.38
N ALA A 54 -5.23 -7.56 -3.33
CA ALA A 54 -6.29 -8.57 -3.22
C ALA A 54 -7.35 -8.44 -4.32
N LEU A 55 -7.63 -7.21 -4.77
CA LEU A 55 -8.59 -6.97 -5.86
C LEU A 55 -8.01 -7.21 -7.24
N THR A 56 -6.69 -7.09 -7.45
CA THR A 56 -6.06 -7.20 -8.77
C THR A 56 -6.15 -8.58 -9.40
N ASP A 57 -6.34 -9.63 -8.61
CA ASP A 57 -6.50 -11.00 -9.11
C ASP A 57 -7.77 -11.15 -9.96
N ILE A 58 -8.82 -10.40 -9.66
CA ILE A 58 -10.08 -10.42 -10.40
C ILE A 58 -9.89 -9.97 -11.85
N PRO A 59 -9.42 -8.74 -12.15
CA PRO A 59 -9.24 -8.30 -13.53
C PRO A 59 -8.19 -9.12 -14.26
N VAL A 60 -7.07 -9.47 -13.64
CA VAL A 60 -6.03 -10.27 -14.31
C VAL A 60 -6.58 -11.62 -14.75
N GLY A 61 -7.22 -12.37 -13.85
CA GLY A 61 -7.81 -13.67 -14.17
C GLY A 61 -8.94 -13.57 -15.20
N ALA A 62 -9.86 -12.62 -15.01
CA ALA A 62 -11.01 -12.44 -15.90
C ALA A 62 -10.62 -12.02 -17.32
N PHE A 63 -9.62 -11.15 -17.48
CA PHE A 63 -9.15 -10.74 -18.81
C PHE A 63 -8.39 -11.85 -19.54
N ILE A 64 -7.60 -12.66 -18.82
CA ILE A 64 -6.97 -13.86 -19.40
C ILE A 64 -8.04 -14.85 -19.89
N ILE A 65 -9.02 -15.15 -19.04
CA ILE A 65 -10.13 -16.05 -19.41
C ILE A 65 -10.95 -15.47 -20.54
N GLY A 66 -11.26 -14.16 -20.51
CA GLY A 66 -11.98 -13.49 -21.60
C GLY A 66 -11.26 -13.62 -22.95
N THR A 67 -9.94 -13.45 -22.96
CA THR A 67 -9.12 -13.63 -24.17
C THR A 67 -9.11 -15.10 -24.64
N VAL A 68 -9.01 -16.05 -23.73
CA VAL A 68 -9.09 -17.50 -24.06
C VAL A 68 -10.47 -17.84 -24.66
N LEU A 69 -11.55 -17.28 -24.11
CA LEU A 69 -12.90 -17.49 -24.62
C LEU A 69 -13.12 -16.84 -26.00
N ASP A 70 -12.50 -15.70 -26.27
CA ASP A 70 -12.49 -15.10 -27.61
C ASP A 70 -11.80 -16.01 -28.62
N LEU A 71 -10.62 -16.54 -28.28
CA LEU A 71 -9.89 -17.49 -29.12
C LEU A 71 -10.64 -18.82 -29.31
N ALA A 72 -11.48 -19.20 -28.36
CA ALA A 72 -12.35 -20.37 -28.43
C ALA A 72 -13.70 -20.10 -29.11
N GLU A 73 -13.85 -18.92 -29.73
CA GLU A 73 -15.09 -18.50 -30.44
C GLU A 73 -16.35 -18.52 -29.54
N GLN A 74 -16.18 -18.11 -28.26
CA GLN A 74 -17.25 -18.01 -27.27
C GLN A 74 -17.55 -16.53 -26.90
N PRO A 75 -18.03 -15.70 -27.82
CA PRO A 75 -18.08 -14.23 -27.65
C PRO A 75 -19.00 -13.78 -26.49
N VAL A 76 -20.09 -14.50 -26.22
CA VAL A 76 -20.98 -14.15 -25.10
C VAL A 76 -20.28 -14.37 -23.76
N ALA A 77 -19.64 -15.51 -23.59
CA ALA A 77 -18.90 -15.82 -22.36
C ALA A 77 -17.68 -14.91 -22.18
N ALA A 78 -16.96 -14.60 -23.27
CA ALA A 78 -15.87 -13.63 -23.28
C ALA A 78 -16.33 -12.24 -22.82
N THR A 79 -17.48 -11.77 -23.34
CA THR A 79 -18.06 -10.48 -22.96
C THR A 79 -18.35 -10.41 -21.45
N TRP A 80 -18.94 -11.46 -20.87
CA TRP A 80 -19.17 -11.51 -19.42
C TRP A 80 -17.88 -11.54 -18.62
N ALA A 81 -16.89 -12.34 -19.00
CA ALA A 81 -15.59 -12.37 -18.35
C ALA A 81 -14.92 -10.99 -18.37
N ILE A 82 -14.91 -10.33 -19.54
CA ILE A 82 -14.33 -8.98 -19.69
C ILE A 82 -15.11 -7.95 -18.86
N ALA A 83 -16.44 -8.04 -18.79
CA ALA A 83 -17.25 -7.14 -17.97
C ALA A 83 -16.93 -7.29 -16.47
N VAL A 84 -16.81 -8.52 -15.97
CA VAL A 84 -16.39 -8.79 -14.57
C VAL A 84 -14.97 -8.26 -14.33
N GLY A 85 -14.06 -8.52 -15.27
CA GLY A 85 -12.68 -8.00 -15.21
C GLY A 85 -12.64 -6.48 -15.16
N PHE A 86 -13.47 -5.81 -15.97
CA PHE A 86 -13.54 -4.34 -16.02
C PHE A 86 -14.05 -3.75 -14.69
N LEU A 87 -15.10 -4.33 -14.11
CA LEU A 87 -15.59 -3.91 -12.79
C LEU A 87 -14.53 -4.13 -11.70
N GLY A 88 -13.83 -5.28 -11.74
CA GLY A 88 -12.70 -5.56 -10.85
C GLY A 88 -11.55 -4.57 -11.02
N LEU A 89 -11.24 -4.18 -12.27
CA LEU A 89 -10.22 -3.17 -12.58
C LEU A 89 -10.58 -1.80 -11.97
N LEU A 90 -11.85 -1.39 -12.07
CA LEU A 90 -12.31 -0.14 -11.47
C LEU A 90 -12.18 -0.17 -9.95
N ALA A 91 -12.59 -1.27 -9.31
CA ALA A 91 -12.48 -1.43 -7.87
C ALA A 91 -11.00 -1.42 -7.41
N ALA A 92 -10.13 -2.18 -8.11
CA ALA A 92 -8.70 -2.19 -7.86
C ALA A 92 -8.07 -0.79 -8.06
N THR A 93 -8.49 -0.05 -9.07
CA THR A 93 -8.03 1.32 -9.34
C THR A 93 -8.33 2.26 -8.19
N LEU A 94 -9.54 2.21 -7.62
CA LEU A 94 -9.90 3.04 -6.46
C LEU A 94 -8.99 2.74 -5.26
N ALA A 95 -8.79 1.46 -4.93
CA ALA A 95 -7.90 1.06 -3.85
C ALA A 95 -6.43 1.44 -4.15
N GLY A 96 -5.98 1.22 -5.40
CA GLY A 96 -4.62 1.54 -5.81
C GLY A 96 -4.28 3.02 -5.70
N TYR A 97 -5.21 3.92 -6.02
CA TYR A 97 -4.98 5.36 -5.84
C TYR A 97 -4.99 5.78 -4.38
N ALA A 98 -5.71 5.10 -3.49
CA ALA A 98 -5.59 5.35 -2.05
C ALA A 98 -4.17 5.04 -1.55
N ASP A 99 -3.55 3.96 -2.02
CA ASP A 99 -2.16 3.61 -1.71
C ASP A 99 -1.14 4.54 -2.41
N TYR A 100 -1.43 4.91 -3.66
CA TYR A 100 -0.53 5.70 -4.51
C TYR A 100 -0.24 7.10 -3.95
N ILE A 101 -1.20 7.74 -3.30
CA ILE A 101 -1.05 9.12 -2.79
C ILE A 101 0.06 9.28 -1.74
N ASP A 102 0.51 8.19 -1.15
CA ASP A 102 1.56 8.17 -0.13
C ASP A 102 2.93 7.72 -0.68
N LEU A 103 3.01 7.35 -1.97
CA LEU A 103 4.27 6.96 -2.58
C LEU A 103 5.17 8.17 -2.85
N SER A 104 6.49 7.96 -2.80
CA SER A 104 7.49 8.99 -3.04
C SER A 104 8.67 8.43 -3.84
N GLY A 105 9.50 9.32 -4.42
CA GLY A 105 10.72 8.94 -5.13
C GLY A 105 10.48 7.92 -6.25
N ALA A 106 11.30 6.87 -6.30
CA ALA A 106 11.20 5.82 -7.31
C ALA A 106 9.84 5.10 -7.26
N SER A 107 9.29 4.82 -6.07
CA SER A 107 7.99 4.17 -5.93
C SER A 107 6.86 5.00 -6.56
N LYS A 108 6.87 6.34 -6.40
CA LYS A 108 5.91 7.22 -7.07
C LYS A 108 6.04 7.13 -8.59
N ARG A 109 7.27 7.19 -9.12
CA ARG A 109 7.54 7.11 -10.56
C ARG A 109 7.03 5.80 -11.17
N PHE A 110 7.42 4.67 -10.58
CA PHE A 110 6.96 3.35 -11.03
C PHE A 110 5.44 3.21 -10.91
N GLY A 111 4.86 3.73 -9.84
CA GLY A 111 3.41 3.81 -9.65
C GLY A 111 2.70 4.65 -10.70
N SER A 112 3.31 5.77 -11.15
CA SER A 112 2.77 6.59 -12.26
C SER A 112 2.75 5.83 -13.58
N ILE A 113 3.82 5.10 -13.90
CA ILE A 113 3.93 4.30 -15.13
C ILE A 113 2.94 3.13 -15.07
N HIS A 114 2.86 2.43 -13.94
CA HIS A 114 1.86 1.38 -13.68
C HIS A 114 0.43 1.91 -13.86
N SER A 115 0.11 3.02 -13.21
CA SER A 115 -1.20 3.69 -13.31
C SER A 115 -1.56 4.05 -14.74
N THR A 116 -0.61 4.60 -15.50
CA THR A 116 -0.81 4.94 -16.93
C THR A 116 -1.14 3.70 -17.75
N SER A 117 -0.39 2.61 -17.55
CA SER A 117 -0.64 1.32 -18.22
C SER A 117 -2.05 0.80 -17.92
N MET A 118 -2.48 0.87 -16.65
CA MET A 118 -3.81 0.42 -16.23
C MET A 118 -4.93 1.32 -16.76
N LEU A 119 -4.72 2.65 -16.80
CA LEU A 119 -5.70 3.58 -17.39
C LEU A 119 -5.88 3.35 -18.89
N LEU A 120 -4.79 3.12 -19.62
CA LEU A 120 -4.87 2.78 -21.05
C LEU A 120 -5.55 1.42 -21.25
N ALA A 121 -5.27 0.43 -20.43
CA ALA A 121 -5.97 -0.85 -20.45
C ALA A 121 -7.46 -0.67 -20.18
N ALA A 122 -7.84 0.15 -19.20
CA ALA A 122 -9.24 0.45 -18.88
C ALA A 122 -9.98 1.06 -20.10
N VAL A 123 -9.33 1.99 -20.82
CA VAL A 123 -9.91 2.58 -22.04
C VAL A 123 -10.10 1.51 -23.11
N LEU A 124 -9.11 0.64 -23.34
CA LEU A 124 -9.20 -0.43 -24.35
C LEU A 124 -10.30 -1.44 -24.01
N TYR A 125 -10.44 -1.83 -22.73
CA TYR A 125 -11.53 -2.71 -22.33
C TYR A 125 -12.89 -2.05 -22.38
N LEU A 126 -12.98 -0.75 -22.08
CA LEU A 126 -14.22 0.01 -22.26
C LEU A 126 -14.63 0.04 -23.74
N VAL A 127 -13.67 0.28 -24.65
CA VAL A 127 -13.92 0.23 -26.10
C VAL A 127 -14.35 -1.17 -26.54
N SER A 128 -13.65 -2.22 -26.09
CA SER A 128 -14.01 -3.61 -26.36
C SER A 128 -15.43 -3.93 -25.90
N LEU A 129 -15.78 -3.58 -24.66
CA LEU A 129 -17.14 -3.80 -24.13
C LEU A 129 -18.20 -3.02 -24.89
N GLY A 130 -17.94 -1.74 -25.19
CA GLY A 130 -18.87 -0.91 -25.95
C GLY A 130 -19.13 -1.45 -27.36
N ALA A 131 -18.09 -1.97 -28.02
CA ALA A 131 -18.22 -2.64 -29.31
C ALA A 131 -19.08 -3.92 -29.21
N ARG A 132 -18.79 -4.79 -28.24
CA ARG A 132 -19.52 -6.05 -27.98
C ARG A 132 -20.99 -5.84 -27.62
N LEU A 133 -21.30 -4.72 -26.96
CA LEU A 133 -22.65 -4.35 -26.51
C LEU A 133 -23.40 -3.51 -27.58
N GLY A 134 -22.79 -3.28 -28.76
CA GLY A 134 -23.39 -2.51 -29.83
C GLY A 134 -23.48 -1.00 -29.57
N TRP A 135 -22.78 -0.46 -28.54
CA TRP A 135 -22.77 0.99 -28.26
C TRP A 135 -21.97 1.77 -29.29
N TRP A 136 -20.92 1.12 -29.85
CA TRP A 136 -20.00 1.74 -30.82
C TRP A 136 -19.82 0.85 -32.04
N PRO A 137 -20.78 0.86 -33.01
CA PRO A 137 -20.77 -0.01 -34.20
C PRO A 137 -19.50 0.08 -35.06
N LEU A 138 -18.83 1.25 -35.05
CA LEU A 138 -17.57 1.46 -35.77
C LEU A 138 -16.40 0.58 -35.26
N PHE A 139 -16.50 0.01 -34.07
CA PHE A 139 -15.46 -0.79 -33.46
C PHE A 139 -15.82 -2.27 -33.30
N GLU A 140 -16.96 -2.72 -33.86
CA GLU A 140 -17.41 -4.13 -33.68
C GLU A 140 -16.34 -5.14 -34.12
N SER A 141 -15.73 -4.93 -35.30
CA SER A 141 -14.66 -5.79 -35.81
C SER A 141 -13.32 -5.70 -35.07
N GLY A 142 -13.19 -4.79 -34.11
CA GLY A 142 -11.98 -4.55 -33.34
C GLY A 142 -12.09 -4.95 -31.85
N ALA A 143 -13.23 -5.50 -31.44
CA ALA A 143 -13.50 -5.80 -30.04
C ALA A 143 -12.48 -6.76 -29.40
N GLU A 144 -12.11 -7.84 -30.10
CA GLU A 144 -11.12 -8.81 -29.66
C GLU A 144 -9.70 -8.22 -29.66
N TRP A 145 -9.35 -7.45 -30.69
CA TRP A 145 -8.02 -6.81 -30.77
C TRP A 145 -7.82 -5.76 -29.69
N THR A 146 -8.84 -4.96 -29.37
CA THR A 146 -8.76 -3.99 -28.26
C THR A 146 -8.65 -4.69 -26.90
N ALA A 147 -9.35 -5.82 -26.71
CA ALA A 147 -9.21 -6.64 -25.51
C ALA A 147 -7.80 -7.26 -25.42
N ALA A 148 -7.26 -7.81 -26.53
CA ALA A 148 -5.91 -8.38 -26.55
C ALA A 148 -4.82 -7.34 -26.23
N LEU A 149 -4.91 -6.14 -26.81
CA LEU A 149 -4.00 -5.04 -26.47
C LEU A 149 -4.17 -4.59 -25.02
N GLY A 150 -5.40 -4.56 -24.51
CA GLY A 150 -5.70 -4.31 -23.11
C GLY A 150 -5.02 -5.32 -22.20
N LEU A 151 -5.05 -6.61 -22.54
CA LEU A 151 -4.38 -7.67 -21.79
C LEU A 151 -2.86 -7.46 -21.77
N LEU A 152 -2.24 -7.11 -22.86
CA LEU A 152 -0.79 -6.82 -22.89
C LEU A 152 -0.42 -5.69 -21.93
N LEU A 153 -1.24 -4.62 -21.88
CA LEU A 153 -1.04 -3.52 -20.93
C LEU A 153 -1.27 -3.94 -19.48
N VAL A 154 -2.27 -4.80 -19.22
CA VAL A 154 -2.51 -5.36 -17.87
C VAL A 154 -1.33 -6.20 -17.43
N LEU A 155 -0.78 -7.07 -18.27
CA LEU A 155 0.39 -7.90 -17.94
C LEU A 155 1.64 -7.05 -17.70
N ALA A 156 1.88 -6.03 -18.53
CA ALA A 156 2.97 -5.08 -18.31
C ALA A 156 2.81 -4.30 -16.99
N GLY A 157 1.60 -3.85 -16.71
CA GLY A 157 1.28 -3.17 -15.46
C GLY A 157 1.35 -4.10 -14.25
N ALA A 158 0.92 -5.35 -14.35
CA ALA A 158 1.06 -6.34 -13.28
C ALA A 158 2.55 -6.58 -12.94
N TYR A 159 3.41 -6.64 -13.97
CA TYR A 159 4.86 -6.70 -13.75
C TYR A 159 5.37 -5.48 -12.96
N LEU A 160 4.94 -4.27 -13.35
CA LEU A 160 5.32 -3.04 -12.64
C LEU A 160 4.78 -2.99 -11.20
N GLY A 161 3.58 -3.50 -10.97
CA GLY A 161 3.03 -3.71 -9.63
C GLY A 161 3.89 -4.65 -8.78
N GLY A 162 4.36 -5.74 -9.39
CA GLY A 162 5.35 -6.64 -8.77
C GLY A 162 6.66 -5.95 -8.42
N GLU A 163 7.20 -5.08 -9.30
CA GLU A 163 8.38 -4.27 -9.00
C GLU A 163 8.17 -3.33 -7.81
N LEU A 164 6.98 -2.70 -7.70
CA LEU A 164 6.63 -1.86 -6.55
C LEU A 164 6.65 -2.64 -5.24
N VAL A 165 6.07 -3.84 -5.21
CA VAL A 165 5.97 -4.66 -4.00
C VAL A 165 7.30 -5.34 -3.68
N PHE A 166 7.84 -6.14 -4.61
CA PHE A 166 8.97 -7.04 -4.34
C PHE A 166 10.33 -6.35 -4.36
N ASN A 167 10.51 -5.28 -5.13
CA ASN A 167 11.79 -4.58 -5.23
C ASN A 167 11.82 -3.26 -4.46
N LEU A 168 10.74 -2.48 -4.51
CA LEU A 168 10.67 -1.18 -3.83
C LEU A 168 10.00 -1.28 -2.46
N GLY A 169 9.42 -2.44 -2.12
CA GLY A 169 8.83 -2.73 -0.82
C GLY A 169 7.61 -1.86 -0.51
N ALA A 170 6.85 -1.44 -1.52
CA ALA A 170 5.59 -0.75 -1.30
C ALA A 170 4.57 -1.72 -0.68
N GLN A 171 3.89 -1.28 0.38
CA GLN A 171 2.85 -2.05 1.08
C GLN A 171 3.30 -3.40 1.67
N VAL A 172 4.60 -3.60 1.91
CA VAL A 172 5.15 -4.79 2.58
C VAL A 172 5.26 -4.51 4.09
N ASP A 173 4.95 -5.51 4.92
CA ASP A 173 5.18 -5.41 6.36
C ASP A 173 6.66 -5.18 6.66
N ARG A 174 6.97 -4.01 7.20
CA ARG A 174 8.34 -3.59 7.55
C ARG A 174 8.93 -4.40 8.70
N HIS A 175 8.11 -5.18 9.38
CA HIS A 175 8.50 -5.97 10.56
C HIS A 175 8.47 -7.48 10.33
N ALA A 176 8.07 -7.95 9.14
CA ALA A 176 7.90 -9.37 8.83
C ALA A 176 9.16 -10.22 9.12
N TRP A 177 10.35 -9.66 8.88
CA TRP A 177 11.63 -10.37 9.07
C TRP A 177 12.46 -9.81 10.24
N ARG A 178 11.93 -8.88 11.01
CA ARG A 178 12.63 -8.33 12.18
C ARG A 178 12.43 -9.25 13.37
N GLY A 179 13.36 -10.19 13.53
CA GLY A 179 13.45 -11.00 14.75
C GLY A 179 14.06 -10.23 15.89
N GLY A 180 14.17 -10.88 17.05
CA GLY A 180 14.81 -10.33 18.25
C GLY A 180 13.80 -9.83 19.29
N GLY A 181 14.31 -9.54 20.49
CA GLY A 181 13.49 -9.05 21.59
C GLY A 181 12.82 -10.14 22.44
N ALA A 182 13.06 -11.43 22.16
CA ALA A 182 12.53 -12.53 22.98
C ALA A 182 13.10 -12.56 24.41
N LYS A 183 14.17 -11.82 24.66
CA LYS A 183 14.78 -11.68 26.01
C LYS A 183 14.60 -10.24 26.50
N TRP A 184 14.50 -10.09 27.81
CA TRP A 184 14.53 -8.78 28.45
C TRP A 184 15.84 -8.06 28.15
N GLN A 185 15.74 -6.81 27.71
CA GLN A 185 16.88 -5.96 27.38
C GLN A 185 16.68 -4.57 27.99
N ALA A 186 17.71 -4.05 28.62
CA ALA A 186 17.69 -2.71 29.21
C ALA A 186 17.61 -1.65 28.08
N LEU A 187 16.79 -0.63 28.30
CA LEU A 187 16.81 0.58 27.49
C LEU A 187 18.07 1.40 27.77
N ASP A 188 18.55 2.11 26.77
CA ASP A 188 19.68 3.04 26.83
C ASP A 188 19.34 4.39 27.48
N ILE A 189 18.19 4.47 28.15
CA ILE A 189 17.71 5.68 28.83
C ILE A 189 17.33 5.35 30.28
N GLU A 190 17.56 6.28 31.19
CA GLU A 190 17.26 6.13 32.61
C GLU A 190 15.87 6.64 32.99
N SER A 191 15.35 7.61 32.26
CA SER A 191 14.06 8.23 32.53
C SER A 191 13.27 8.50 31.26
N ILE A 192 11.95 8.45 31.39
CA ILE A 192 11.02 8.74 30.30
C ILE A 192 10.13 9.90 30.75
N PRO A 193 10.19 11.05 30.05
CA PRO A 193 9.32 12.18 30.36
C PRO A 193 7.83 11.79 30.22
N GLU A 194 6.99 12.40 31.06
CA GLU A 194 5.53 12.19 31.01
C GLU A 194 4.96 12.68 29.71
N ASP A 195 4.03 11.91 29.10
CA ASP A 195 3.27 12.23 27.88
C ASP A 195 4.14 12.70 26.71
N LYS A 196 5.38 12.21 26.62
CA LYS A 196 6.30 12.55 25.54
C LYS A 196 6.78 11.31 24.79
N LEU A 197 6.71 11.35 23.46
CA LEU A 197 7.35 10.34 22.61
C LEU A 197 8.86 10.43 22.79
N THR A 198 9.47 9.36 23.28
CA THR A 198 10.90 9.30 23.55
C THR A 198 11.51 8.16 22.77
N LYS A 199 12.54 8.45 21.99
CA LYS A 199 13.31 7.43 21.27
C LYS A 199 14.29 6.76 22.21
N ALA A 200 14.30 5.43 22.22
CA ALA A 200 15.21 4.62 23.03
C ALA A 200 15.69 3.39 22.25
N ARG A 201 16.77 2.78 22.72
CA ARG A 201 17.30 1.54 22.14
C ARG A 201 17.34 0.44 23.19
N ALA A 202 17.03 -0.78 22.72
CA ALA A 202 17.24 -2.01 23.48
C ALA A 202 18.02 -2.98 22.56
N GLY A 203 19.32 -3.12 22.79
CA GLY A 203 20.20 -3.84 21.87
C GLY A 203 20.16 -3.25 20.46
N THR A 204 19.75 -4.04 19.48
CA THR A 204 19.64 -3.60 18.08
C THR A 204 18.28 -2.97 17.73
N GLN A 205 17.32 -2.99 18.66
CA GLN A 205 15.97 -2.49 18.44
C GLN A 205 15.88 -1.01 18.78
N THR A 206 15.27 -0.22 17.89
CA THR A 206 14.92 1.18 18.17
C THR A 206 13.44 1.25 18.49
N LEU A 207 13.11 1.84 19.60
CA LEU A 207 11.76 1.90 20.16
C LEU A 207 11.32 3.35 20.35
N VAL A 208 10.03 3.57 20.23
CA VAL A 208 9.35 4.73 20.78
C VAL A 208 8.73 4.31 22.12
N VAL A 209 9.07 5.03 23.18
CA VAL A 209 8.56 4.79 24.51
C VAL A 209 7.81 6.01 25.01
N VAL A 210 6.75 5.77 25.79
CA VAL A 210 5.89 6.81 26.36
C VAL A 210 5.56 6.42 27.79
N ARG A 211 5.76 7.34 28.74
CA ARG A 211 5.28 7.17 30.11
C ARG A 211 3.95 7.92 30.29
N ARG A 212 2.97 7.25 30.88
CA ARG A 212 1.67 7.81 31.24
C ARG A 212 1.30 7.38 32.68
N GLY A 213 1.50 8.27 33.61
CA GLY A 213 1.43 7.94 35.02
C GLY A 213 2.46 6.87 35.38
N GLU A 214 2.00 5.77 35.95
CA GLU A 214 2.87 4.63 36.31
C GLU A 214 3.13 3.67 35.14
N LYS A 215 2.37 3.76 34.05
CA LYS A 215 2.51 2.87 32.91
C LYS A 215 3.50 3.40 31.88
N ILE A 216 4.31 2.49 31.37
CA ILE A 216 5.21 2.75 30.24
C ILE A 216 4.77 1.88 29.08
N PHE A 217 4.63 2.48 27.92
CA PHE A 217 4.31 1.82 26.65
C PHE A 217 5.54 1.86 25.76
N ALA A 218 5.78 0.78 25.02
CA ALA A 218 6.88 0.68 24.09
C ALA A 218 6.44 0.00 22.80
N LEU A 219 6.65 0.68 21.67
CA LEU A 219 6.41 0.15 20.33
C LEU A 219 7.71 0.26 19.52
N HIS A 220 7.83 -0.54 18.46
CA HIS A 220 8.96 -0.38 17.53
C HIS A 220 8.90 1.02 16.90
N ASP A 221 10.02 1.74 16.82
CA ASP A 221 10.05 3.13 16.34
C ASP A 221 9.85 3.27 14.82
N THR A 222 10.20 2.24 14.04
CA THR A 222 10.02 2.25 12.58
C THR A 222 8.56 2.02 12.23
N CYS A 223 7.89 3.00 11.64
CA CYS A 223 6.49 2.91 11.23
C CYS A 223 6.26 1.75 10.24
N ALA A 224 5.25 0.92 10.50
CA ALA A 224 4.91 -0.24 9.68
C ALA A 224 4.54 0.10 8.23
N HIS A 225 4.11 1.34 7.94
CA HIS A 225 3.77 1.79 6.59
C HIS A 225 5.01 1.91 5.68
N GLN A 226 5.84 2.95 5.89
CA GLN A 226 7.02 3.23 5.05
C GLN A 226 8.28 3.54 5.85
N GLY A 227 8.31 3.18 7.14
CA GLY A 227 9.53 3.19 7.93
C GLY A 227 9.91 4.51 8.59
N CYS A 228 9.04 5.54 8.61
CA CYS A 228 9.29 6.77 9.36
C CYS A 228 9.42 6.51 10.86
N SER A 229 10.18 7.34 11.57
CA SER A 229 10.33 7.28 13.03
C SER A 229 9.05 7.73 13.73
N LEU A 230 8.44 6.86 14.53
CA LEU A 230 7.24 7.18 15.31
C LEU A 230 7.54 8.12 16.48
N SER A 231 8.74 8.11 17.02
CA SER A 231 9.18 9.04 18.07
C SER A 231 9.22 10.50 17.61
N GLU A 232 9.21 10.73 16.29
CA GLU A 232 9.11 12.07 15.69
C GLU A 232 7.66 12.45 15.35
N GLY A 233 6.71 11.60 15.67
CA GLY A 233 5.27 11.84 15.51
C GLY A 233 4.68 12.64 16.66
N LYS A 234 3.42 12.41 16.93
CA LYS A 234 2.71 13.05 18.06
C LYS A 234 1.73 12.09 18.72
N LEU A 235 1.45 12.36 19.99
CA LEU A 235 0.35 11.72 20.69
C LEU A 235 -0.97 12.37 20.27
N VAL A 236 -1.99 11.53 20.06
CA VAL A 236 -3.35 11.97 19.70
C VAL A 236 -4.38 11.21 20.55
N ASP A 237 -5.64 11.63 20.47
CA ASP A 237 -6.76 10.98 21.15
C ASP A 237 -6.50 10.82 22.68
N ASP A 238 -6.25 11.94 23.34
CA ASP A 238 -5.87 12.03 24.77
C ASP A 238 -4.65 11.15 25.11
N GLY A 239 -3.71 11.04 24.18
CA GLY A 239 -2.48 10.30 24.34
C GLY A 239 -2.63 8.77 24.29
N LYS A 240 -3.74 8.26 23.82
CA LYS A 240 -3.96 6.80 23.64
C LYS A 240 -3.26 6.25 22.41
N ARG A 241 -2.94 7.11 21.44
CA ARG A 241 -2.40 6.72 20.13
C ARG A 241 -1.20 7.55 19.74
N ILE A 242 -0.34 6.93 18.92
CA ILE A 242 0.73 7.65 18.21
C ILE A 242 0.28 7.87 16.77
N GLU A 243 0.39 9.12 16.30
CA GLU A 243 0.23 9.46 14.88
C GLU A 243 1.61 9.67 14.25
N CYS A 244 1.87 8.91 13.19
CA CYS A 244 3.09 9.03 12.39
C CYS A 244 3.11 10.36 11.63
N LYS A 245 4.23 11.11 11.70
CA LYS A 245 4.36 12.43 11.06
C LYS A 245 4.32 12.40 9.53
N CYS A 246 4.72 11.27 8.91
CA CYS A 246 4.89 11.20 7.46
C CYS A 246 3.57 11.11 6.72
N HIS A 247 2.70 10.16 7.10
CA HIS A 247 1.48 9.88 6.36
C HIS A 247 0.23 9.75 7.25
N GLY A 248 0.36 10.03 8.55
CA GLY A 248 -0.79 10.08 9.47
C GLY A 248 -1.32 8.72 9.95
N SER A 249 -0.59 7.61 9.73
CA SER A 249 -0.96 6.33 10.33
C SER A 249 -1.02 6.45 11.84
N ARG A 250 -2.08 5.89 12.46
CA ARG A 250 -2.28 5.91 13.92
C ARG A 250 -2.24 4.52 14.49
N PHE A 251 -1.50 4.37 15.57
CA PHE A 251 -1.32 3.11 16.28
C PHE A 251 -1.74 3.26 17.74
N GLU A 252 -2.46 2.26 18.26
CA GLU A 252 -2.79 2.18 19.68
C GLU A 252 -1.50 1.98 20.50
N LEU A 253 -1.33 2.75 21.56
CA LEU A 253 -0.17 2.56 22.47
C LEU A 253 -0.23 1.24 23.21
N SER A 254 -1.42 0.74 23.50
CA SER A 254 -1.62 -0.45 24.35
C SER A 254 -1.17 -1.74 23.70
N ASP A 255 -1.35 -1.88 22.36
CA ASP A 255 -1.12 -3.14 21.66
C ASP A 255 -0.48 -2.99 20.28
N GLY A 256 -0.27 -1.75 19.80
CA GLY A 256 0.29 -1.47 18.48
C GLY A 256 -0.68 -1.66 17.32
N SER A 257 -1.96 -1.96 17.57
CA SER A 257 -2.95 -2.15 16.51
C SER A 257 -3.13 -0.87 15.69
N VAL A 258 -3.48 -1.04 14.40
CA VAL A 258 -3.74 0.08 13.50
C VAL A 258 -5.13 0.65 13.81
N ASN A 259 -5.18 1.92 14.18
CA ASN A 259 -6.43 2.66 14.33
C ASN A 259 -6.80 3.41 13.04
N ARG A 260 -5.78 3.91 12.30
CA ARG A 260 -5.95 4.63 11.04
C ARG A 260 -4.80 4.31 10.10
N GLY A 261 -5.13 4.07 8.81
CA GLY A 261 -4.16 3.93 7.73
C GLY A 261 -3.34 5.21 7.44
N PRO A 262 -2.43 5.13 6.46
CA PRO A 262 -2.26 4.06 5.46
C PRO A 262 -1.54 2.78 5.91
N ALA A 263 -0.99 2.70 7.12
CA ALA A 263 -0.51 1.42 7.63
C ALA A 263 -1.66 0.41 7.72
N VAL A 264 -1.39 -0.84 7.36
CA VAL A 264 -2.34 -1.96 7.47
C VAL A 264 -1.84 -3.03 8.46
N TYR A 265 -0.54 -3.03 8.75
CA TYR A 265 0.10 -3.95 9.69
C TYR A 265 0.27 -3.31 11.06
N PRO A 266 0.10 -4.07 12.15
CA PRO A 266 0.28 -3.56 13.49
C PRO A 266 1.74 -3.19 13.76
N GLN A 267 1.95 -2.29 14.70
CA GLN A 267 3.27 -1.91 15.18
C GLN A 267 3.72 -2.90 16.26
N PRO A 268 4.91 -3.52 16.15
CA PRO A 268 5.39 -4.44 17.16
C PRO A 268 5.43 -3.78 18.54
N ARG A 269 4.80 -4.45 19.51
CA ARG A 269 4.72 -4.01 20.91
C ARG A 269 5.79 -4.70 21.74
N TYR A 270 6.20 -4.01 22.81
CA TYR A 270 7.12 -4.52 23.82
C TYR A 270 6.51 -4.42 25.21
N GLU A 271 6.66 -5.47 25.99
CA GLU A 271 6.41 -5.43 27.43
C GLU A 271 7.50 -4.64 28.11
N VAL A 272 7.16 -3.94 29.18
CA VAL A 272 8.08 -3.08 29.92
C VAL A 272 8.05 -3.45 31.39
N ARG A 273 9.23 -3.55 32.02
CA ARG A 273 9.36 -3.71 33.46
C ARG A 273 10.48 -2.83 34.01
N ARG A 274 10.47 -2.62 35.32
CA ARG A 274 11.60 -2.06 36.06
C ARG A 274 12.32 -3.18 36.79
N SER A 275 13.62 -3.29 36.58
CA SER A 275 14.47 -4.29 37.21
C SER A 275 15.82 -3.66 37.57
N GLU A 276 16.26 -3.77 38.80
CA GLU A 276 17.55 -3.26 39.27
C GLU A 276 17.82 -1.79 38.94
N GLY A 277 16.79 -0.95 39.01
CA GLY A 277 16.87 0.48 38.68
C GLY A 277 16.85 0.79 37.17
N LYS A 278 16.84 -0.21 36.30
CA LYS A 278 16.78 -0.08 34.84
C LYS A 278 15.37 -0.31 34.34
N ILE A 279 15.07 0.30 33.18
CA ILE A 279 13.86 0.02 32.41
C ILE A 279 14.23 -1.05 31.38
N GLU A 280 13.58 -2.18 31.44
CA GLU A 280 13.80 -3.30 30.54
C GLU A 280 12.57 -3.55 29.65
N VAL A 281 12.81 -4.00 28.44
CA VAL A 281 11.78 -4.31 27.46
C VAL A 281 11.98 -5.70 26.87
N GLN A 282 10.85 -6.34 26.52
CA GLN A 282 10.82 -7.61 25.82
C GLN A 282 9.72 -7.55 24.76
N ARG A 283 10.01 -8.00 23.54
CA ARG A 283 9.00 -8.03 22.47
C ARG A 283 7.85 -8.95 22.89
N SER A 284 6.62 -8.44 22.84
CA SER A 284 5.41 -9.25 22.97
C SER A 284 5.26 -10.09 21.70
N GLY A 285 5.02 -11.39 21.83
CA GLY A 285 4.91 -12.34 20.72
C GLY A 285 3.78 -12.03 19.77
#